data_02b9cd1f4881cdadd4d6e02487f137ea
#
_entry.id   02b9cd1f4881cdadd4d6e02487f137ea
#
_cell.length_a   1.000
_cell.length_b   1.000
_cell.length_c   1.000
_cell.angle_alpha   90.00
_cell.angle_beta   90.00
_cell.angle_gamma   90.00
#
_symmetry.space_group_name_H-M   'P 1'
#
loop_
_entity.id
_entity.type
_entity.pdbx_description
1 polymer ?
#
loop_
_entity_poly.entity_id
_entity_poly.type
_entity_poly.pdbx_seq_one_letter_code
_entity_poly.pdbx_strand_id
1 'polypeptide(L)' 'MVKLYNAATNQPLGDITDDQRQFLIDQFEEEREGDQDYYINIATVDMLNEAGADPALLALLQRALDAAGEADIRWSSR' A
#
# COMPACT_ATOMS: atom_id res chain seq x y z
N MET A 1 -2.86 2.11 -14.69
CA MET A 1 -2.08 2.37 -13.47
C MET A 1 -3.03 2.67 -12.33
N VAL A 2 -2.64 2.29 -11.16
CA VAL A 2 -3.44 2.50 -9.96
C VAL A 2 -2.75 3.56 -9.12
N LYS A 3 -3.51 4.53 -8.64
CA LYS A 3 -2.95 5.57 -7.80
C LYS A 3 -3.03 5.15 -6.34
N LEU A 4 -1.92 5.37 -5.65
CA LEU A 4 -1.82 5.06 -4.23
C LEU A 4 -1.83 6.36 -3.45
N TYR A 5 -2.65 6.42 -2.41
CA TYR A 5 -2.82 7.63 -1.62
C TYR A 5 -2.57 7.34 -0.15
N ASN A 6 -2.13 8.36 0.55
CA ASN A 6 -2.18 8.35 2.01
C ASN A 6 -3.62 8.67 2.40
N ALA A 7 -4.30 7.72 3.04
CA ALA A 7 -5.72 7.87 3.32
C ALA A 7 -5.99 8.96 4.36
N ALA A 8 -5.04 9.20 5.25
CA ALA A 8 -5.23 10.19 6.31
C ALA A 8 -5.14 11.61 5.76
N THR A 9 -4.29 11.85 4.77
CA THR A 9 -4.06 13.19 4.25
C THR A 9 -4.57 13.38 2.84
N ASN A 10 -4.96 12.28 2.17
CA ASN A 10 -5.38 12.29 0.78
C ASN A 10 -4.26 12.67 -0.19
N GLN A 11 -3.03 12.62 0.25
CA GLN A 11 -1.92 12.96 -0.62
C GLN A 11 -1.54 11.76 -1.47
N PRO A 12 -1.27 11.98 -2.76
CA PRO A 12 -0.83 10.88 -3.61
C PRO A 12 0.58 10.45 -3.22
N LEU A 13 0.77 9.13 -3.15
CA LEU A 13 2.08 8.59 -2.86
C LEU A 13 2.81 8.20 -4.14
N GLY A 14 2.06 7.82 -5.17
CA GLY A 14 2.64 7.41 -6.43
C GLY A 14 1.69 6.48 -7.16
N ASP A 15 2.18 5.93 -8.26
CA ASP A 15 1.41 5.00 -9.08
C ASP A 15 1.96 3.60 -8.91
N ILE A 16 1.07 2.62 -8.90
CA ILE A 16 1.45 1.22 -8.89
C ILE A 16 0.77 0.51 -10.05
N THR A 17 1.30 -0.63 -10.41
CA THR A 17 0.72 -1.42 -11.49
C THR A 17 -0.45 -2.23 -10.97
N ASP A 18 -1.25 -2.77 -11.89
CA ASP A 18 -2.33 -3.65 -11.51
C ASP A 18 -1.80 -4.89 -10.81
N ASP A 19 -0.65 -5.40 -11.24
CA ASP A 19 -0.04 -6.55 -10.58
C ASP A 19 0.36 -6.21 -9.15
N GLN A 20 0.92 -5.03 -8.94
CA GLN A 20 1.29 -4.62 -7.60
C GLN A 20 0.05 -4.46 -6.71
N ARG A 21 -1.02 -3.92 -7.26
CA ARG A 21 -2.27 -3.82 -6.52
C ARG A 21 -2.79 -5.19 -6.13
N GLN A 22 -2.76 -6.12 -7.08
CA GLN A 22 -3.24 -7.48 -6.81
C GLN A 22 -2.38 -8.14 -5.75
N PHE A 23 -1.08 -7.90 -5.79
CA PHE A 23 -0.20 -8.42 -4.76
C PHE A 23 -0.61 -7.93 -3.37
N LEU A 24 -0.91 -6.65 -3.24
CA LEU A 24 -1.34 -6.11 -1.95
C LEU A 24 -2.65 -6.74 -1.49
N ILE A 25 -3.60 -6.90 -2.40
CA ILE A 25 -4.88 -7.51 -2.07
C ILE A 25 -4.66 -8.93 -1.56
N ASP A 26 -3.80 -9.68 -2.25
CA ASP A 26 -3.53 -11.06 -1.87
C ASP A 26 -2.86 -11.14 -0.50
N GLN A 27 -1.93 -10.24 -0.22
CA GLN A 27 -1.20 -10.29 1.03
C GLN A 27 -2.06 -9.86 2.21
N PHE A 28 -2.93 -8.89 2.00
CA PHE A 28 -3.83 -8.46 3.06
C PHE A 28 -5.00 -9.41 3.22
N GLU A 29 -5.20 -10.30 2.27
CA GLU A 29 -6.32 -11.25 2.28
C GLU A 29 -7.63 -10.52 2.48
N GLU A 30 -7.76 -9.41 1.77
CA GLU A 30 -8.90 -8.54 1.94
C GLU A 30 -10.09 -9.12 1.24
N GLU A 31 -11.13 -9.39 2.00
CA GLU A 31 -12.35 -9.94 1.43
C GLU A 31 -13.46 -8.92 1.34
N ARG A 32 -13.28 -7.78 1.98
CA ARG A 32 -14.30 -6.76 1.95
C ARG A 32 -14.26 -6.05 0.64
N GLU A 33 -15.40 -5.58 0.24
CA GLU A 33 -15.52 -4.82 -0.98
C GLU A 33 -15.59 -3.34 -0.68
N GLY A 34 -15.31 -2.57 -1.70
CA GLY A 34 -15.38 -1.14 -1.58
C GLY A 34 -14.03 -0.55 -1.24
N ASP A 35 -14.04 0.72 -1.07
CA ASP A 35 -12.83 1.46 -0.83
C ASP A 35 -12.53 1.43 0.64
N GLN A 36 -11.54 0.67 0.96
CA GLN A 36 -11.11 0.50 2.33
C GLN A 36 -9.77 1.15 2.51
N ASP A 37 -9.58 1.71 3.69
CA ASP A 37 -8.25 2.16 4.07
C ASP A 37 -7.51 0.96 4.66
N TYR A 38 -6.24 0.86 4.34
CA TYR A 38 -5.42 -0.26 4.79
C TYR A 38 -4.33 0.27 5.69
N TYR A 39 -4.31 -0.22 6.90
CA TYR A 39 -3.30 0.18 7.86
C TYR A 39 -2.01 -0.57 7.58
N ILE A 40 -0.90 0.17 7.54
CA ILE A 40 0.42 -0.44 7.40
C ILE A 40 1.36 0.14 8.43
N ASN A 41 2.36 -0.65 8.79
CA ASN A 41 3.43 -0.22 9.66
C ASN A 41 4.71 -0.91 9.21
N ILE A 42 5.78 -0.74 9.98
CA ILE A 42 7.07 -1.30 9.61
C ILE A 42 6.99 -2.82 9.48
N ALA A 43 6.30 -3.47 10.39
CA ALA A 43 6.15 -4.91 10.33
C ALA A 43 5.41 -5.36 9.07
N THR A 44 4.40 -4.56 8.66
CA THR A 44 3.67 -4.86 7.44
C THR A 44 4.60 -4.80 6.23
N VAL A 45 5.42 -3.76 6.16
CA VAL A 45 6.34 -3.61 5.04
C VAL A 45 7.36 -4.74 5.03
N ASP A 46 7.85 -5.14 6.20
CA ASP A 46 8.77 -6.26 6.29
C ASP A 46 8.13 -7.56 5.80
N MET A 47 6.88 -7.77 6.17
CA MET A 47 6.15 -8.96 5.71
C MET A 47 6.02 -8.96 4.20
N LEU A 48 5.68 -7.81 3.62
CA LEU A 48 5.54 -7.71 2.18
C LEU A 48 6.88 -7.94 1.48
N ASN A 49 7.96 -7.43 2.06
CA ASN A 49 9.28 -7.66 1.50
C ASN A 49 9.61 -9.15 1.47
N GLU A 50 9.31 -9.86 2.55
CA GLU A 50 9.57 -11.29 2.60
C GLU A 50 8.68 -12.07 1.65
N ALA A 51 7.52 -11.54 1.36
CA ALA A 51 6.61 -12.18 0.41
C ALA A 51 7.01 -11.95 -1.04
N GLY A 52 8.03 -11.12 -1.28
CA GLY A 52 8.53 -10.90 -2.63
C GLY A 52 7.99 -9.66 -3.30
N ALA A 53 7.63 -8.65 -2.54
CA ALA A 53 7.08 -7.43 -3.11
C ALA A 53 8.10 -6.72 -3.99
N ASP A 54 7.58 -6.05 -5.00
CA ASP A 54 8.39 -5.25 -5.90
C ASP A 54 9.10 -4.15 -5.10
N PRO A 55 10.40 -3.96 -5.29
CA PRO A 55 11.11 -2.90 -4.57
C PRO A 55 10.51 -1.51 -4.78
N ALA A 56 9.97 -1.24 -5.97
CA ALA A 56 9.34 0.06 -6.20
C ALA A 56 8.10 0.23 -5.33
N LEU A 57 7.33 -0.82 -5.16
CA LEU A 57 6.17 -0.79 -4.28
C LEU A 57 6.60 -0.58 -2.84
N LEU A 58 7.62 -1.28 -2.40
CA LEU A 58 8.11 -1.14 -1.04
C LEU A 58 8.57 0.29 -0.77
N ALA A 59 9.23 0.91 -1.74
CA ALA A 59 9.70 2.28 -1.57
C ALA A 59 8.53 3.24 -1.37
N LEU A 60 7.45 3.05 -2.12
CA LEU A 60 6.27 3.89 -1.95
C LEU A 60 5.65 3.70 -0.57
N LEU A 61 5.57 2.47 -0.11
CA LEU A 61 4.98 2.19 1.19
C LEU A 61 5.85 2.76 2.31
N GLN A 62 7.16 2.65 2.18
CA GLN A 62 8.06 3.21 3.19
C GLN A 62 7.95 4.71 3.26
N ARG A 63 7.74 5.37 2.12
CA ARG A 63 7.53 6.82 2.12
C ARG A 63 6.28 7.19 2.90
N ALA A 64 5.24 6.35 2.80
CA ALA A 64 4.02 6.61 3.55
C ALA A 64 4.24 6.51 5.04
N LEU A 65 5.10 5.58 5.47
CA LEU A 65 5.38 5.40 6.89
C LEU A 65 6.15 6.57 7.46
N ASP A 66 7.17 7.00 6.73
CA ASP A 66 7.94 8.19 7.06
C ASP A 66 8.25 8.25 8.56
N ALA A 67 8.11 9.42 9.16
CA ALA A 67 8.49 9.62 10.55
C ALA A 67 7.53 8.97 11.53
N ALA A 68 6.30 8.73 11.11
CA ALA A 68 5.31 8.16 12.02
C ALA A 68 5.50 6.67 12.22
N GLY A 69 6.08 5.98 11.26
CA GLY A 69 6.25 4.54 11.33
C GLY A 69 4.97 3.77 11.08
N GLU A 70 3.90 4.44 10.71
CA GLU A 70 2.63 3.82 10.40
C GLU A 70 1.83 4.75 9.51
N ALA A 71 0.91 4.19 8.76
CA ALA A 71 0.09 4.99 7.86
C ALA A 71 -1.13 4.19 7.43
N ASP A 72 -2.15 4.92 7.02
CA ASP A 72 -3.28 4.31 6.31
C ASP A 72 -3.12 4.62 4.85
N ILE A 73 -3.28 3.63 4.00
CA ILE A 73 -3.17 3.81 2.57
C ILE A 73 -4.47 3.41 1.90
N ARG A 74 -4.66 3.97 0.72
CA ARG A 74 -5.82 3.65 -0.10
C ARG A 74 -5.40 3.72 -1.55
N TRP A 75 -5.99 2.90 -2.38
CA TRP A 75 -5.70 2.96 -3.80
C TRP A 75 -6.98 3.11 -4.60
N SER A 76 -6.81 3.68 -5.77
CA SER A 76 -7.89 3.89 -6.71
C SER A 76 -7.59 3.05 -7.95
N SER A 77 -8.60 2.38 -8.46
CA SER A 77 -8.42 1.58 -9.65
C SER A 77 -8.60 2.39 -10.93
N ARG A 78 -8.58 3.69 -10.82
CA ARG A 78 -8.73 4.51 -12.00
C ARG A 78 -7.53 5.32 -12.27
#